data_4387a83e5d5b8d7c4d82d80f11dad0e7
#
_entry.id   4387a83e5d5b8d7c4d82d80f11dad0e7
#
_cell.length_a   1.000
_cell.length_b   1.000
_cell.length_c   1.000
_cell.angle_alpha   90.00
_cell.angle_beta   90.00
_cell.angle_gamma   90.00
#
_symmetry.space_group_name_H-M   'P 1'
#
loop_
_entity.id
_entity.type
_entity.pdbx_description
1 polymer ?
#
loop_
_entity_poly.entity_id
_entity_poly.type
_entity_poly.pdbx_seq_one_letter_code
_entity_poly.pdbx_strand_id
1 'polypeptide(L)'
;LRLGKRYRGTIHVDIVGGRLRAINVVGLEQYLYGVVPAEVPDDWPAEVLKAQAVAARTYALATRKSRGAFDLFPDVRSQVYRGIDEEVETTNLAVDETAGEVLMHEGRPATTYFHSTSGGRTASIADVWPGSNPVPYLVSVEDPYDSLSPHHSWGPFVLPAARLQKVLKTPGRLVDVRATINPSARVTSVTGIGSLGQTNVRGTDLRRGLGLRSTWFRIGILALTPPTTPVAFGTGGKLTGLARGVGKAVLERRVGTAWSAVAPVQPQANGLFAVTVRPTASTHYRLTAGPARTAATRVGVAPRITLV
;
A
#
# COMPACT_ATOMS: atom_id res chain seq x y z
N LEU A 1 -3.32 -1.23 40.95
CA LEU A 1 -3.70 -2.53 40.40
C LEU A 1 -2.79 -2.82 39.18
N ARG A 2 -2.17 -3.99 39.14
CA ARG A 2 -1.28 -4.39 38.07
C ARG A 2 -2.07 -5.31 37.13
N LEU A 3 -2.55 -4.77 35.99
CA LEU A 3 -3.14 -5.54 34.91
C LEU A 3 -2.08 -5.95 33.86
N GLY A 4 -0.95 -6.48 34.31
CA GLY A 4 0.23 -6.73 33.46
C GLY A 4 1.04 -5.46 33.13
N LYS A 5 0.43 -4.25 33.22
CA LYS A 5 1.03 -2.92 32.99
C LYS A 5 0.62 -1.95 34.11
N ARG A 6 1.39 -0.88 34.25
CA ARG A 6 1.10 0.22 35.19
C ARG A 6 0.31 1.31 34.49
N TYR A 7 -0.64 1.91 35.21
CA TYR A 7 -1.49 2.98 34.70
C TYR A 7 -1.58 4.14 35.69
N ARG A 8 -1.67 5.37 35.19
CA ARG A 8 -2.03 6.56 35.99
C ARG A 8 -3.54 6.55 36.24
N GLY A 9 -3.97 7.31 37.20
CA GLY A 9 -5.39 7.42 37.56
C GLY A 9 -5.90 6.19 38.31
N THR A 10 -7.14 5.81 38.07
CA THR A 10 -7.83 4.71 38.78
C THR A 10 -8.31 3.67 37.79
N ILE A 11 -8.38 2.41 38.21
CA ILE A 11 -8.93 1.30 37.43
C ILE A 11 -10.28 0.90 38.01
N HIS A 12 -11.34 1.07 37.23
CA HIS A 12 -12.65 0.53 37.54
C HIS A 12 -12.79 -0.86 36.90
N VAL A 13 -13.28 -1.83 37.68
CA VAL A 13 -13.51 -3.20 37.19
C VAL A 13 -14.97 -3.53 37.38
N ASP A 14 -15.63 -3.98 36.35
CA ASP A 14 -17.01 -4.46 36.39
C ASP A 14 -17.14 -5.81 35.67
N ILE A 15 -18.30 -6.44 35.76
CA ILE A 15 -18.63 -7.70 35.09
C ILE A 15 -19.68 -7.41 34.02
N VAL A 16 -19.34 -7.74 32.77
CA VAL A 16 -20.25 -7.58 31.63
C VAL A 16 -20.33 -8.91 30.87
N GLY A 17 -21.51 -9.47 30.76
CA GLY A 17 -21.71 -10.75 30.10
C GLY A 17 -20.86 -11.90 30.69
N GLY A 18 -20.66 -11.91 32.00
CA GLY A 18 -19.84 -12.90 32.70
C GLY A 18 -18.33 -12.76 32.54
N ARG A 19 -17.85 -11.62 31.98
CA ARG A 19 -16.43 -11.33 31.80
C ARG A 19 -16.04 -10.06 32.52
N LEU A 20 -14.82 -10.03 33.08
CA LEU A 20 -14.27 -8.82 33.68
C LEU A 20 -13.97 -7.78 32.57
N ARG A 21 -14.39 -6.55 32.80
CA ARG A 21 -14.02 -5.37 32.03
C ARG A 21 -13.28 -4.41 32.97
N ALA A 22 -12.08 -3.98 32.55
CA ALA A 22 -11.29 -2.97 33.23
C ALA A 22 -11.33 -1.65 32.46
N ILE A 23 -11.61 -0.54 33.13
CA ILE A 23 -11.65 0.80 32.57
C ILE A 23 -10.67 1.66 33.37
N ASN A 24 -9.69 2.25 32.67
CA ASN A 24 -8.79 3.22 33.27
C ASN A 24 -9.43 4.62 33.25
N VAL A 25 -9.61 5.22 34.37
CA VAL A 25 -10.08 6.61 34.54
C VAL A 25 -8.86 7.46 34.81
N VAL A 26 -8.54 8.38 33.92
CA VAL A 26 -7.30 9.14 33.92
C VAL A 26 -7.54 10.54 33.34
N GLY A 27 -6.80 11.54 33.83
CA GLY A 27 -6.82 12.88 33.25
C GLY A 27 -6.30 12.90 31.81
N LEU A 28 -6.80 13.84 31.01
CA LEU A 28 -6.48 13.88 29.57
C LEU A 28 -4.98 14.01 29.30
N GLU A 29 -4.27 14.90 30.00
CA GLU A 29 -2.83 15.06 29.82
C GLU A 29 -2.06 13.79 30.23
N GLN A 30 -2.45 13.17 31.32
CA GLN A 30 -1.87 11.90 31.78
C GLN A 30 -2.16 10.73 30.85
N TYR A 31 -3.29 10.75 30.13
CA TYR A 31 -3.57 9.80 29.06
C TYR A 31 -2.60 10.00 27.90
N LEU A 32 -2.32 11.25 27.52
CA LEU A 32 -1.42 11.58 26.42
C LEU A 32 0.03 11.15 26.68
N TYR A 33 0.50 11.12 27.93
CA TYR A 33 1.82 10.60 28.26
C TYR A 33 1.99 9.15 27.79
N GLY A 34 0.93 8.34 27.82
CA GLY A 34 0.97 6.95 27.35
C GLY A 34 0.55 6.78 25.88
N VAL A 35 0.12 7.85 25.18
CA VAL A 35 -0.28 7.83 23.77
C VAL A 35 0.81 8.37 22.88
N VAL A 36 1.35 9.57 23.15
CA VAL A 36 2.28 10.26 22.26
C VAL A 36 3.51 9.39 21.93
N PRO A 37 4.20 8.76 22.89
CA PRO A 37 5.36 7.92 22.58
C PRO A 37 5.01 6.61 21.86
N ALA A 38 3.72 6.23 21.83
CA ALA A 38 3.26 5.07 21.04
C ALA A 38 2.95 5.41 19.58
N GLU A 39 2.82 6.70 19.26
CA GLU A 39 2.42 7.18 17.92
C GLU A 39 3.56 7.86 17.16
N VAL A 40 4.58 8.39 17.85
CA VAL A 40 5.73 9.09 17.26
C VAL A 40 7.03 8.69 17.97
N PRO A 41 8.16 8.54 17.23
CA PRO A 41 9.47 8.36 17.85
C PRO A 41 9.83 9.52 18.77
N ASP A 42 10.30 9.21 19.97
CA ASP A 42 10.58 10.15 21.05
C ASP A 42 11.87 10.97 20.86
N ASP A 43 12.70 10.58 19.90
CA ASP A 43 13.93 11.26 19.46
C ASP A 43 13.68 12.31 18.35
N TRP A 44 12.44 12.49 17.92
CA TRP A 44 12.10 13.50 16.93
C TRP A 44 12.16 14.93 17.49
N PRO A 45 12.28 15.98 16.63
CA PRO A 45 12.33 17.36 17.08
C PRO A 45 11.15 17.72 17.98
N ALA A 46 11.41 18.52 19.02
CA ALA A 46 10.40 18.89 20.03
C ALA A 46 9.10 19.45 19.43
N GLU A 47 9.21 20.26 18.37
CA GLU A 47 8.02 20.83 17.72
C GLU A 47 7.12 19.78 17.05
N VAL A 48 7.70 18.68 16.57
CA VAL A 48 6.91 17.55 16.05
C VAL A 48 6.20 16.82 17.18
N LEU A 49 6.88 16.61 18.32
CA LEU A 49 6.28 16.00 19.52
C LEU A 49 5.13 16.86 20.05
N LYS A 50 5.29 18.19 20.08
CA LYS A 50 4.24 19.16 20.46
C LYS A 50 3.04 19.08 19.50
N ALA A 51 3.31 19.10 18.17
CA ALA A 51 2.26 18.97 17.17
C ALA A 51 1.47 17.64 17.32
N GLN A 52 2.18 16.53 17.61
CA GLN A 52 1.55 15.25 17.88
C GLN A 52 0.72 15.28 19.17
N ALA A 53 1.20 15.94 20.23
CA ALA A 53 0.45 16.07 21.48
C ALA A 53 -0.86 16.85 21.27
N VAL A 54 -0.81 18.00 20.56
CA VAL A 54 -2.00 18.78 20.20
C VAL A 54 -2.96 17.98 19.32
N ALA A 55 -2.45 17.27 18.31
CA ALA A 55 -3.26 16.43 17.45
C ALA A 55 -3.94 15.28 18.23
N ALA A 56 -3.20 14.57 19.06
CA ALA A 56 -3.71 13.44 19.86
C ALA A 56 -4.75 13.91 20.89
N ARG A 57 -4.52 15.06 21.56
CA ARG A 57 -5.46 15.68 22.50
C ARG A 57 -6.77 16.03 21.81
N THR A 58 -6.65 16.71 20.67
CA THR A 58 -7.81 17.12 19.89
C THR A 58 -8.61 15.92 19.38
N TYR A 59 -7.92 14.90 18.87
CA TYR A 59 -8.56 13.64 18.44
C TYR A 59 -9.30 12.95 19.56
N ALA A 60 -8.69 12.85 20.75
CA ALA A 60 -9.33 12.25 21.92
C ALA A 60 -10.64 12.95 22.28
N LEU A 61 -10.63 14.29 22.32
CA LEU A 61 -11.82 15.09 22.60
C LEU A 61 -12.88 14.99 21.51
N ALA A 62 -12.47 14.99 20.24
CA ALA A 62 -13.38 14.93 19.10
C ALA A 62 -14.06 13.57 18.94
N THR A 63 -13.37 12.48 19.33
CA THR A 63 -13.83 11.11 19.08
C THR A 63 -14.33 10.37 20.31
N ARG A 64 -14.20 10.98 21.49
CA ARG A 64 -14.74 10.38 22.72
C ARG A 64 -16.22 10.07 22.59
N LYS A 65 -16.63 8.94 23.12
CA LYS A 65 -18.03 8.56 23.12
C LYS A 65 -18.80 9.39 24.13
N SER A 66 -19.88 10.02 23.70
CA SER A 66 -20.77 10.80 24.58
C SER A 66 -21.66 9.91 25.47
N ARG A 67 -21.76 8.65 25.17
CA ARG A 67 -22.58 7.65 25.88
C ARG A 67 -21.86 6.30 25.90
N GLY A 68 -21.95 5.60 27.00
CA GLY A 68 -21.36 4.28 27.20
C GLY A 68 -20.56 4.19 28.48
N ALA A 69 -19.91 3.04 28.68
CA ALA A 69 -19.15 2.78 29.90
C ALA A 69 -17.73 3.38 29.87
N PHE A 70 -17.22 3.76 28.72
CA PHE A 70 -15.89 4.35 28.53
C PHE A 70 -15.87 5.24 27.29
N ASP A 71 -14.94 6.18 27.26
CA ASP A 71 -14.80 7.20 26.20
C ASP A 71 -14.03 6.68 24.97
N LEU A 72 -12.89 6.03 25.18
CA LEU A 72 -11.95 5.62 24.14
C LEU A 72 -11.53 4.16 24.31
N PHE A 73 -11.10 3.53 23.21
CA PHE A 73 -10.41 2.25 23.24
C PHE A 73 -8.91 2.46 23.43
N PRO A 74 -8.18 1.50 24.07
CA PRO A 74 -6.74 1.62 24.28
C PRO A 74 -5.88 1.16 23.12
N ASP A 75 -6.44 1.03 21.92
CA ASP A 75 -5.81 0.47 20.73
C ASP A 75 -6.16 1.25 19.47
N VAL A 76 -5.77 0.73 18.30
CA VAL A 76 -5.98 1.33 16.96
C VAL A 76 -7.42 1.70 16.60
N ARG A 77 -8.41 1.30 17.40
CA ARG A 77 -9.81 1.74 17.25
C ARG A 77 -10.03 3.18 17.70
N SER A 78 -9.14 3.68 18.57
CA SER A 78 -9.05 5.08 18.96
C SER A 78 -7.59 5.54 18.83
N GLN A 79 -6.78 5.42 19.89
CA GLN A 79 -5.35 5.70 19.90
C GLN A 79 -4.65 4.63 20.74
N VAL A 80 -3.42 4.26 20.39
CA VAL A 80 -2.67 3.27 21.16
C VAL A 80 -2.28 3.88 22.50
N TYR A 81 -2.84 3.36 23.59
CA TYR A 81 -2.55 3.78 24.95
C TYR A 81 -1.88 2.65 25.73
N ARG A 82 -0.64 2.86 26.16
CA ARG A 82 0.18 1.79 26.73
C ARG A 82 0.45 1.96 28.22
N GLY A 83 0.00 3.04 28.83
CA GLY A 83 0.19 3.33 30.26
C GLY A 83 1.60 3.83 30.59
N ILE A 84 1.97 3.81 31.89
CA ILE A 84 3.21 4.41 32.42
C ILE A 84 4.47 3.74 31.89
N ASP A 85 4.42 2.45 31.58
CA ASP A 85 5.61 1.69 31.20
C ASP A 85 6.21 2.14 29.85
N GLU A 86 5.46 2.91 29.06
CA GLU A 86 5.89 3.44 27.76
C GLU A 86 6.05 4.97 27.77
N GLU A 87 5.89 5.63 28.91
CA GLU A 87 6.07 7.07 29.02
C GLU A 87 7.55 7.45 28.86
N VAL A 88 7.79 8.53 28.11
CA VAL A 88 9.13 9.07 27.85
C VAL A 88 9.15 10.55 28.20
N GLU A 89 10.24 11.03 28.82
CA GLU A 89 10.36 12.40 29.33
C GLU A 89 10.19 13.46 28.24
N THR A 90 10.80 13.26 27.04
CA THR A 90 10.71 14.20 25.92
C THR A 90 9.28 14.39 25.43
N THR A 91 8.51 13.31 25.32
CA THR A 91 7.10 13.36 24.91
C THR A 91 6.20 13.90 26.02
N ASN A 92 6.49 13.60 27.31
CA ASN A 92 5.77 14.17 28.45
C ASN A 92 5.95 15.68 28.50
N LEU A 93 7.17 16.18 28.29
CA LEU A 93 7.46 17.61 28.21
C LEU A 93 6.67 18.29 27.09
N ALA A 94 6.60 17.67 25.91
CA ALA A 94 5.82 18.20 24.78
C ALA A 94 4.32 18.25 25.07
N VAL A 95 3.78 17.29 25.84
CA VAL A 95 2.39 17.30 26.33
C VAL A 95 2.17 18.44 27.32
N ASP A 96 3.09 18.64 28.27
CA ASP A 96 3.00 19.66 29.30
C ASP A 96 3.10 21.08 28.71
N GLU A 97 4.05 21.30 27.81
CA GLU A 97 4.25 22.60 27.16
C GLU A 97 3.08 22.99 26.22
N THR A 98 2.26 22.03 25.79
CA THR A 98 1.04 22.25 24.99
C THR A 98 -0.24 21.97 25.75
N ALA A 99 -0.19 21.90 27.09
CA ALA A 99 -1.35 21.52 27.91
C ALA A 99 -2.58 22.41 27.62
N GLY A 100 -3.72 21.75 27.35
CA GLY A 100 -4.97 22.43 27.01
C GLY A 100 -5.09 22.95 25.59
N GLU A 101 -4.02 22.92 24.76
CA GLU A 101 -4.08 23.35 23.36
C GLU A 101 -4.83 22.33 22.50
N VAL A 102 -5.83 22.80 21.73
CA VAL A 102 -6.65 21.98 20.86
C VAL A 102 -6.96 22.70 19.54
N LEU A 103 -7.11 21.95 18.46
CA LEU A 103 -7.53 22.44 17.16
C LEU A 103 -9.06 22.49 17.13
N MET A 104 -9.61 23.67 16.85
CA MET A 104 -11.06 23.90 16.81
C MET A 104 -11.54 24.16 15.38
N HIS A 105 -12.71 23.65 15.05
CA HIS A 105 -13.44 23.99 13.84
C HIS A 105 -14.91 24.22 14.19
N GLU A 106 -15.46 25.38 13.83
CA GLU A 106 -16.85 25.77 14.09
C GLU A 106 -17.25 25.55 15.56
N GLY A 107 -16.38 25.93 16.50
CA GLY A 107 -16.64 25.85 17.95
C GLY A 107 -16.58 24.44 18.55
N ARG A 108 -16.08 23.44 17.81
CA ARG A 108 -15.90 22.04 18.27
C ARG A 108 -14.48 21.57 18.02
N PRO A 109 -13.95 20.63 18.83
CA PRO A 109 -12.68 19.99 18.52
C PRO A 109 -12.70 19.34 17.14
N ALA A 110 -11.69 19.64 16.32
CA ALA A 110 -11.54 19.07 14.98
C ALA A 110 -11.19 17.58 15.06
N THR A 111 -11.61 16.78 14.10
CA THR A 111 -11.13 15.40 13.97
C THR A 111 -9.76 15.40 13.32
N THR A 112 -8.71 15.18 14.10
CA THR A 112 -7.32 15.27 13.72
C THR A 112 -6.75 13.88 13.45
N TYR A 113 -6.94 13.34 12.24
CA TYR A 113 -6.26 12.11 11.84
C TYR A 113 -4.78 12.37 11.59
N PHE A 114 -3.93 11.44 12.00
CA PHE A 114 -2.49 11.49 11.77
C PHE A 114 -1.96 10.17 11.22
N HIS A 115 -0.80 10.22 10.59
CA HIS A 115 -0.11 9.08 9.98
C HIS A 115 1.38 9.39 9.85
N SER A 116 2.23 8.37 9.73
CA SER A 116 3.68 8.54 9.68
C SER A 116 4.21 9.07 8.35
N THR A 117 3.57 8.77 7.22
CA THR A 117 4.11 9.07 5.89
C THR A 117 2.96 9.26 4.91
N SER A 118 2.96 10.40 4.22
CA SER A 118 1.93 10.76 3.23
C SER A 118 2.22 10.20 1.83
N GLY A 119 3.50 10.00 1.50
CA GLY A 119 3.98 9.71 0.16
C GLY A 119 4.15 10.97 -0.72
N GLY A 120 4.14 12.17 -0.11
CA GLY A 120 4.24 13.48 -0.77
C GLY A 120 2.91 14.21 -0.95
N ARG A 121 1.78 13.61 -0.53
CA ARG A 121 0.45 14.23 -0.54
C ARG A 121 -0.49 13.52 0.43
N THR A 122 -1.21 14.26 1.24
CA THR A 122 -2.25 13.68 2.09
C THR A 122 -3.44 13.20 1.26
N ALA A 123 -4.34 12.46 1.88
CA ALA A 123 -5.59 12.03 1.23
C ALA A 123 -6.78 12.78 1.84
N SER A 124 -7.78 13.13 1.02
CA SER A 124 -9.04 13.67 1.53
C SER A 124 -9.82 12.59 2.30
N ILE A 125 -10.70 13.02 3.21
CA ILE A 125 -11.53 12.09 3.99
C ILE A 125 -12.37 11.19 3.07
N ALA A 126 -12.97 11.75 2.02
CA ALA A 126 -13.80 11.01 1.07
C ALA A 126 -13.00 9.99 0.24
N ASP A 127 -11.71 10.25 0.00
CA ASP A 127 -10.82 9.33 -0.71
C ASP A 127 -10.37 8.15 0.16
N VAL A 128 -10.30 8.35 1.48
CA VAL A 128 -9.96 7.29 2.44
C VAL A 128 -11.18 6.47 2.83
N TRP A 129 -12.30 7.15 3.10
CA TRP A 129 -13.58 6.54 3.47
C TRP A 129 -14.67 6.97 2.48
N PRO A 130 -14.82 6.25 1.36
CA PRO A 130 -15.86 6.55 0.36
C PRO A 130 -17.26 6.58 0.98
N GLY A 131 -18.01 7.64 0.70
CA GLY A 131 -19.31 7.88 1.28
C GLY A 131 -19.31 8.73 2.55
N SER A 132 -18.15 9.12 3.06
CA SER A 132 -18.05 10.10 4.15
C SER A 132 -18.45 11.49 3.65
N ASN A 133 -19.08 12.28 4.52
CA ASN A 133 -19.33 13.70 4.24
C ASN A 133 -17.98 14.43 4.09
N PRO A 134 -17.87 15.35 3.14
CA PRO A 134 -16.70 16.22 3.02
C PRO A 134 -16.47 17.00 4.31
N VAL A 135 -15.20 17.08 4.73
CA VAL A 135 -14.77 17.87 5.88
C VAL A 135 -13.77 18.92 5.38
N PRO A 136 -14.03 20.22 5.54
CA PRO A 136 -13.24 21.28 4.88
C PRO A 136 -11.75 21.28 5.16
N TYR A 137 -11.33 20.80 6.34
CA TYR A 137 -9.93 20.72 6.75
C TYR A 137 -9.31 19.32 6.54
N LEU A 138 -10.08 18.30 6.14
CA LEU A 138 -9.58 16.95 5.81
C LEU A 138 -9.52 16.75 4.29
N VAL A 139 -8.78 17.61 3.63
CA VAL A 139 -8.57 17.63 2.18
C VAL A 139 -7.19 17.14 1.80
N SER A 140 -7.01 16.78 0.53
CA SER A 140 -5.70 16.41 -0.01
C SER A 140 -4.83 17.64 -0.17
N VAL A 141 -3.70 17.68 0.50
CA VAL A 141 -2.68 18.76 0.41
C VAL A 141 -1.32 18.16 0.06
N GLU A 142 -0.50 18.93 -0.62
CA GLU A 142 0.89 18.55 -0.90
C GLU A 142 1.72 18.55 0.39
N ASP A 143 2.60 17.57 0.49
CA ASP A 143 3.54 17.40 1.61
C ASP A 143 4.97 17.28 1.05
N PRO A 144 5.64 18.41 0.78
CA PRO A 144 6.98 18.42 0.20
C PRO A 144 8.04 17.85 1.16
N TYR A 145 7.76 17.80 2.46
CA TYR A 145 8.69 17.32 3.48
C TYR A 145 8.64 15.80 3.68
N ASP A 146 7.63 15.12 3.16
CA ASP A 146 7.51 13.66 3.27
C ASP A 146 8.71 12.91 2.66
N SER A 147 9.46 13.54 1.76
CA SER A 147 10.70 12.98 1.20
C SER A 147 11.78 12.68 2.25
N LEU A 148 11.69 13.26 3.45
CA LEU A 148 12.54 12.95 4.60
C LEU A 148 12.19 11.58 5.21
N SER A 149 10.99 11.07 5.00
CA SER A 149 10.59 9.77 5.51
C SER A 149 11.29 8.64 4.76
N PRO A 150 11.85 7.63 5.46
CA PRO A 150 12.42 6.45 4.83
C PRO A 150 11.33 5.60 4.12
N HIS A 151 10.06 5.94 4.31
CA HIS A 151 8.90 5.26 3.73
C HIS A 151 8.20 6.07 2.65
N HIS A 152 8.73 7.25 2.28
CA HIS A 152 8.24 8.09 1.20
C HIS A 152 8.03 7.30 -0.11
N SER A 153 9.02 6.50 -0.47
CA SER A 153 8.96 5.58 -1.61
C SER A 153 9.22 4.15 -1.18
N TRP A 154 8.56 3.19 -1.81
CA TRP A 154 8.73 1.78 -1.50
C TRP A 154 8.53 0.89 -2.74
N GLY A 155 9.17 -0.27 -2.73
CA GLY A 155 9.24 -1.19 -3.87
C GLY A 155 10.42 -0.86 -4.79
N PRO A 156 10.38 -1.31 -6.07
CA PRO A 156 9.34 -2.13 -6.67
C PRO A 156 9.31 -3.56 -6.10
N PHE A 157 8.10 -4.14 -5.98
CA PHE A 157 7.93 -5.56 -5.67
C PHE A 157 7.61 -6.34 -6.95
N VAL A 158 8.36 -7.40 -7.21
CA VAL A 158 8.08 -8.33 -8.31
C VAL A 158 7.22 -9.47 -7.79
N LEU A 159 6.02 -9.60 -8.33
CA LEU A 159 5.06 -10.61 -7.92
C LEU A 159 4.78 -11.59 -9.06
N PRO A 160 4.78 -12.90 -8.80
CA PRO A 160 4.27 -13.89 -9.76
C PRO A 160 2.79 -13.60 -10.06
N ALA A 161 2.39 -13.74 -11.33
CA ALA A 161 1.00 -13.53 -11.76
C ALA A 161 0.00 -14.37 -10.94
N ALA A 162 0.37 -15.60 -10.56
CA ALA A 162 -0.46 -16.47 -9.74
C ALA A 162 -0.78 -15.88 -8.35
N ARG A 163 0.18 -15.18 -7.71
CA ARG A 163 -0.06 -14.53 -6.42
C ARG A 163 -1.07 -13.38 -6.57
N LEU A 164 -0.91 -12.57 -7.60
CA LEU A 164 -1.82 -11.46 -7.87
C LEU A 164 -3.22 -11.98 -8.26
N GLN A 165 -3.28 -13.00 -9.11
CA GLN A 165 -4.53 -13.68 -9.49
C GLN A 165 -5.30 -14.21 -8.28
N LYS A 166 -4.60 -14.82 -7.30
CA LYS A 166 -5.21 -15.32 -6.06
C LYS A 166 -5.86 -14.20 -5.25
N VAL A 167 -5.17 -13.06 -5.10
CA VAL A 167 -5.71 -11.91 -4.35
C VAL A 167 -6.86 -11.23 -5.10
N LEU A 168 -6.75 -11.09 -6.41
CA LEU A 168 -7.81 -10.53 -7.26
C LEU A 168 -8.97 -11.49 -7.48
N LYS A 169 -8.81 -12.79 -7.20
CA LYS A 169 -9.77 -13.86 -7.49
C LYS A 169 -10.20 -13.89 -8.96
N THR A 170 -9.25 -13.61 -9.86
CA THR A 170 -9.54 -13.48 -11.29
C THR A 170 -9.83 -14.85 -11.90
N PRO A 171 -10.95 -15.04 -12.67
CA PRO A 171 -11.28 -16.31 -13.28
C PRO A 171 -10.37 -16.64 -14.45
N GLY A 172 -9.95 -17.90 -14.54
CA GLY A 172 -8.99 -18.36 -15.56
C GLY A 172 -7.58 -17.79 -15.32
N ARG A 173 -6.77 -17.78 -16.37
CA ARG A 173 -5.39 -17.23 -16.30
C ARG A 173 -5.42 -15.70 -16.31
N LEU A 174 -4.68 -15.05 -15.42
CA LEU A 174 -4.55 -13.58 -15.39
C LEU A 174 -3.90 -13.08 -16.71
N VAL A 175 -4.57 -12.18 -17.38
CA VAL A 175 -4.18 -11.59 -18.67
C VAL A 175 -3.74 -10.14 -18.50
N ASP A 176 -4.51 -9.35 -17.76
CA ASP A 176 -4.26 -7.93 -17.55
C ASP A 176 -4.75 -7.47 -16.16
N VAL A 177 -4.25 -6.32 -15.71
CA VAL A 177 -4.65 -5.67 -14.46
C VAL A 177 -4.74 -4.18 -14.68
N ARG A 178 -5.85 -3.55 -14.25
CA ARG A 178 -6.05 -2.11 -14.37
C ARG A 178 -6.41 -1.51 -13.02
N ALA A 179 -5.80 -0.40 -12.67
CA ALA A 179 -6.09 0.33 -11.45
C ALA A 179 -6.88 1.60 -11.75
N THR A 180 -7.87 1.89 -10.93
CA THR A 180 -8.57 3.19 -10.88
C THR A 180 -7.97 4.00 -9.74
N ILE A 181 -7.65 5.27 -10.01
CA ILE A 181 -6.95 6.17 -9.08
C ILE A 181 -7.85 7.38 -8.84
N ASN A 182 -7.95 7.82 -7.58
CA ASN A 182 -8.68 9.01 -7.18
C ASN A 182 -7.79 10.29 -7.26
N PRO A 183 -8.37 11.50 -7.05
CA PRO A 183 -7.62 12.76 -7.08
C PRO A 183 -6.48 12.85 -6.08
N SER A 184 -6.54 12.13 -4.95
CA SER A 184 -5.45 12.02 -3.96
C SER A 184 -4.37 10.99 -4.36
N ALA A 185 -4.32 10.57 -5.64
CA ALA A 185 -3.39 9.56 -6.18
C ALA A 185 -3.48 8.17 -5.53
N ARG A 186 -4.60 7.84 -4.88
CA ARG A 186 -4.81 6.54 -4.23
C ARG A 186 -5.58 5.60 -5.14
N VAL A 187 -5.15 4.34 -5.17
CA VAL A 187 -5.88 3.29 -5.90
C VAL A 187 -7.17 2.96 -5.14
N THR A 188 -8.30 3.24 -5.77
CA THR A 188 -9.63 2.95 -5.23
C THR A 188 -10.08 1.54 -5.55
N SER A 189 -9.81 1.08 -6.78
CA SER A 189 -10.12 -0.27 -7.22
C SER A 189 -9.09 -0.81 -8.20
N VAL A 190 -9.05 -2.13 -8.29
CA VAL A 190 -8.21 -2.84 -9.25
C VAL A 190 -9.05 -3.90 -9.94
N THR A 191 -9.09 -3.84 -11.26
CA THR A 191 -9.75 -4.83 -12.11
C THR A 191 -8.71 -5.85 -12.59
N GLY A 192 -8.88 -7.10 -12.19
CA GLY A 192 -8.16 -8.24 -12.73
C GLY A 192 -8.90 -8.81 -13.94
N ILE A 193 -8.24 -8.88 -15.08
CA ILE A 193 -8.79 -9.41 -16.33
C ILE A 193 -8.16 -10.79 -16.55
N GLY A 194 -8.98 -11.82 -16.52
CA GLY A 194 -8.60 -13.20 -16.77
C GLY A 194 -9.09 -13.72 -18.11
N SER A 195 -8.63 -14.90 -18.48
CA SER A 195 -9.05 -15.57 -19.73
C SER A 195 -10.53 -16.01 -19.72
N LEU A 196 -11.18 -16.07 -18.55
CA LEU A 196 -12.56 -16.54 -18.38
C LEU A 196 -13.49 -15.45 -17.78
N GLY A 197 -13.03 -14.21 -17.66
CA GLY A 197 -13.81 -13.11 -17.11
C GLY A 197 -12.96 -12.13 -16.31
N GLN A 198 -13.61 -11.20 -15.63
CA GLN A 198 -12.93 -10.18 -14.85
C GLN A 198 -13.50 -10.06 -13.43
N THR A 199 -12.70 -9.53 -12.53
CA THR A 199 -13.08 -9.20 -11.15
C THR A 199 -12.64 -7.78 -10.82
N ASN A 200 -13.36 -7.14 -9.90
CA ASN A 200 -12.98 -5.84 -9.35
C ASN A 200 -12.80 -5.98 -7.85
N VAL A 201 -11.67 -5.48 -7.33
CA VAL A 201 -11.29 -5.55 -5.91
C VAL A 201 -10.96 -4.13 -5.43
N ARG A 202 -11.40 -3.76 -4.24
CA ARG A 202 -11.04 -2.46 -3.66
C ARG A 202 -9.54 -2.34 -3.44
N GLY A 203 -8.98 -1.15 -3.67
CA GLY A 203 -7.55 -0.88 -3.46
C GLY A 203 -7.07 -1.24 -2.05
N THR A 204 -7.91 -1.00 -1.03
CA THR A 204 -7.65 -1.36 0.38
C THR A 204 -7.55 -2.87 0.59
N ASP A 205 -8.39 -3.65 -0.09
CA ASP A 205 -8.38 -5.12 0.02
C ASP A 205 -7.15 -5.71 -0.69
N LEU A 206 -6.82 -5.15 -1.87
CA LEU A 206 -5.57 -5.52 -2.55
C LEU A 206 -4.34 -5.15 -1.72
N ARG A 207 -4.30 -3.93 -1.16
CA ARG A 207 -3.23 -3.51 -0.24
C ARG A 207 -3.03 -4.53 0.89
N ARG A 208 -4.11 -4.91 1.56
CA ARG A 208 -4.07 -5.89 2.66
C ARG A 208 -3.62 -7.27 2.18
N GLY A 209 -4.17 -7.76 1.06
CA GLY A 209 -3.86 -9.08 0.51
C GLY A 209 -2.41 -9.23 0.02
N LEU A 210 -1.79 -8.14 -0.38
CA LEU A 210 -0.39 -8.11 -0.84
C LEU A 210 0.60 -7.61 0.23
N GLY A 211 0.13 -7.09 1.36
CA GLY A 211 0.97 -6.50 2.41
C GLY A 211 1.62 -5.18 1.98
N LEU A 212 0.94 -4.37 1.16
CA LEU A 212 1.47 -3.09 0.70
C LEU A 212 1.34 -2.01 1.80
N ARG A 213 2.26 -1.06 1.82
CA ARG A 213 2.32 0.01 2.83
C ARG A 213 1.13 0.98 2.73
N SER A 214 0.70 1.32 1.52
CA SER A 214 -0.42 2.23 1.29
C SER A 214 -1.22 1.83 0.05
N THR A 215 -2.31 2.55 -0.24
CA THR A 215 -3.04 2.44 -1.51
C THR A 215 -2.45 3.33 -2.60
N TRP A 216 -1.38 4.05 -2.33
CA TRP A 216 -0.63 4.80 -3.34
C TRP A 216 0.44 3.91 -3.97
N PHE A 217 0.05 3.17 -4.99
CA PHE A 217 0.95 2.31 -5.75
C PHE A 217 0.62 2.36 -7.24
N ARG A 218 1.57 1.93 -8.04
CA ARG A 218 1.39 1.72 -9.49
C ARG A 218 1.59 0.24 -9.79
N ILE A 219 0.89 -0.26 -10.81
CA ILE A 219 1.01 -1.65 -11.24
C ILE A 219 1.71 -1.66 -12.59
N GLY A 220 2.85 -2.34 -12.65
CA GLY A 220 3.52 -2.68 -13.89
C GLY A 220 3.21 -4.11 -14.30
N ILE A 221 3.08 -4.37 -15.60
CA ILE A 221 2.81 -5.69 -16.17
C ILE A 221 3.86 -6.01 -17.20
N LEU A 222 4.39 -7.22 -17.11
CA LEU A 222 5.32 -7.78 -18.09
C LEU A 222 4.87 -9.20 -18.44
N ALA A 223 4.44 -9.42 -19.68
CA ALA A 223 3.97 -10.70 -20.18
C ALA A 223 4.48 -10.98 -21.59
N LEU A 224 4.87 -12.21 -21.88
CA LEU A 224 5.34 -12.67 -23.19
C LEU A 224 4.48 -13.83 -23.65
N THR A 225 4.02 -13.77 -24.89
CA THR A 225 3.22 -14.80 -25.54
C THR A 225 3.96 -15.31 -26.79
N PRO A 226 4.26 -16.60 -26.85
CA PRO A 226 4.92 -17.20 -28.03
C PRO A 226 3.96 -17.29 -29.20
N PRO A 227 4.47 -17.54 -30.42
CA PRO A 227 3.66 -18.00 -31.54
C PRO A 227 2.91 -19.29 -31.18
N THR A 228 1.71 -19.44 -31.69
CA THR A 228 0.87 -20.64 -31.45
C THR A 228 1.39 -21.89 -32.16
N THR A 229 2.14 -21.69 -33.25
CA THR A 229 2.76 -22.75 -34.06
C THR A 229 4.28 -22.59 -34.07
N PRO A 230 5.04 -23.68 -34.25
CA PRO A 230 6.47 -23.58 -34.48
C PRO A 230 6.79 -22.68 -35.68
N VAL A 231 7.88 -21.91 -35.57
CA VAL A 231 8.39 -21.05 -36.65
C VAL A 231 9.10 -21.93 -37.69
N ALA A 232 8.76 -21.82 -38.97
CA ALA A 232 9.47 -22.55 -39.98
C ALA A 232 10.92 -22.04 -40.07
N PHE A 233 11.87 -22.96 -40.26
CA PHE A 233 13.28 -22.61 -40.37
C PHE A 233 13.51 -21.56 -41.50
N GLY A 234 14.31 -20.54 -41.18
CA GLY A 234 14.60 -19.45 -42.12
C GLY A 234 13.51 -18.36 -42.20
N THR A 235 12.38 -18.52 -41.51
CA THR A 235 11.31 -17.50 -41.45
C THR A 235 11.28 -16.73 -40.16
N GLY A 236 10.41 -15.72 -40.07
CA GLY A 236 10.20 -14.95 -38.85
C GLY A 236 9.00 -15.46 -38.05
N GLY A 237 9.16 -15.56 -36.74
CA GLY A 237 8.07 -15.79 -35.77
C GLY A 237 7.73 -14.54 -34.99
N LYS A 238 6.44 -14.24 -34.83
CA LYS A 238 5.96 -13.05 -34.08
C LYS A 238 5.77 -13.41 -32.62
N LEU A 239 6.59 -12.84 -31.76
CA LEU A 239 6.36 -12.79 -30.29
C LEU A 239 5.50 -11.59 -29.98
N THR A 240 4.46 -11.78 -29.17
CA THR A 240 3.58 -10.70 -28.70
C THR A 240 3.60 -10.63 -27.18
N GLY A 241 3.07 -9.58 -26.60
CA GLY A 241 2.98 -9.48 -25.16
C GLY A 241 2.46 -8.15 -24.66
N LEU A 242 2.62 -7.95 -23.37
CA LEU A 242 2.23 -6.75 -22.64
C LEU A 242 3.42 -6.25 -21.81
N ALA A 243 3.80 -5.00 -22.03
CA ALA A 243 4.78 -4.28 -21.22
C ALA A 243 4.21 -2.90 -20.90
N ARG A 244 3.58 -2.75 -19.74
CA ARG A 244 2.92 -1.51 -19.34
C ARG A 244 3.27 -1.16 -17.89
N GLY A 245 3.54 0.14 -17.62
CA GLY A 245 3.92 0.61 -16.29
C GLY A 245 5.23 0.01 -15.76
N VAL A 246 6.02 -0.56 -16.62
CA VAL A 246 7.40 -1.04 -16.38
C VAL A 246 8.37 -0.13 -17.14
N GLY A 247 9.58 0.00 -16.65
CA GLY A 247 10.60 0.76 -17.38
C GLY A 247 10.93 0.18 -18.77
N LYS A 248 12.10 0.49 -19.29
CA LYS A 248 12.57 -0.07 -20.58
C LYS A 248 12.56 -1.60 -20.52
N ALA A 249 11.78 -2.22 -21.37
CA ALA A 249 11.70 -3.67 -21.49
C ALA A 249 12.61 -4.18 -22.63
N VAL A 250 13.27 -5.30 -22.40
CA VAL A 250 14.18 -5.94 -23.36
C VAL A 250 13.76 -7.39 -23.56
N LEU A 251 13.69 -7.82 -24.82
CA LEU A 251 13.55 -9.22 -25.17
C LEU A 251 14.92 -9.89 -25.12
N GLU A 252 15.04 -10.96 -24.36
CA GLU A 252 16.23 -11.79 -24.25
C GLU A 252 15.99 -13.19 -24.81
N ARG A 253 17.04 -13.79 -25.38
CA ARG A 253 17.09 -15.18 -25.87
C ARG A 253 18.09 -15.97 -25.04
N ARG A 254 17.77 -17.24 -24.79
CA ARG A 254 18.68 -18.16 -24.12
C ARG A 254 19.74 -18.66 -25.14
N VAL A 255 21.00 -18.57 -24.77
CA VAL A 255 22.16 -19.08 -25.52
C VAL A 255 22.96 -19.93 -24.51
N GLY A 256 22.93 -21.26 -24.71
CA GLY A 256 23.45 -22.20 -23.72
C GLY A 256 22.75 -22.03 -22.38
N THR A 257 23.49 -21.69 -21.32
CA THR A 257 22.99 -21.40 -19.98
C THR A 257 22.72 -19.91 -19.75
N ALA A 258 23.24 -19.03 -20.61
CA ALA A 258 23.16 -17.57 -20.49
C ALA A 258 21.94 -16.97 -21.22
N TRP A 259 21.65 -15.71 -20.90
CA TRP A 259 20.64 -14.91 -21.58
C TRP A 259 21.32 -13.76 -22.32
N SER A 260 20.94 -13.54 -23.59
CA SER A 260 21.47 -12.49 -24.44
C SER A 260 20.35 -11.59 -24.93
N ALA A 261 20.55 -10.29 -24.90
CA ALA A 261 19.61 -9.30 -25.41
C ALA A 261 19.41 -9.49 -26.91
N VAL A 262 18.16 -9.45 -27.36
CA VAL A 262 17.76 -9.55 -28.77
C VAL A 262 17.33 -8.19 -29.30
N ALA A 263 16.41 -7.53 -28.61
CA ALA A 263 15.89 -6.23 -29.01
C ALA A 263 15.24 -5.50 -27.82
N PRO A 264 15.27 -4.17 -27.81
CA PRO A 264 14.38 -3.40 -26.95
C PRO A 264 12.93 -3.58 -27.41
N VAL A 265 12.02 -3.64 -26.45
CA VAL A 265 10.59 -3.72 -26.72
C VAL A 265 10.00 -2.32 -26.80
N GLN A 266 9.26 -2.04 -27.86
CA GLN A 266 8.54 -0.77 -28.06
C GLN A 266 7.04 -1.02 -27.90
N PRO A 267 6.47 -0.83 -26.68
CA PRO A 267 5.05 -1.01 -26.47
C PRO A 267 4.25 0.16 -27.03
N GLN A 268 3.06 -0.14 -27.53
CA GLN A 268 2.03 0.85 -27.85
C GLN A 268 1.51 1.54 -26.57
N ALA A 269 0.69 2.57 -26.70
CA ALA A 269 0.11 3.31 -25.56
C ALA A 269 -0.67 2.40 -24.57
N ASN A 270 -1.29 1.32 -25.05
CA ASN A 270 -1.98 0.32 -24.22
C ASN A 270 -1.03 -0.73 -23.62
N GLY A 271 0.27 -0.66 -23.91
CA GLY A 271 1.31 -1.58 -23.44
C GLY A 271 1.49 -2.84 -24.31
N LEU A 272 0.66 -3.06 -25.32
CA LEU A 272 0.84 -4.19 -26.23
C LEU A 272 2.07 -3.99 -27.14
N PHE A 273 2.74 -5.07 -27.44
CA PHE A 273 3.88 -5.07 -28.36
C PHE A 273 3.93 -6.33 -29.22
N ALA A 274 4.68 -6.25 -30.29
CA ALA A 274 5.04 -7.38 -31.12
C ALA A 274 6.49 -7.26 -31.59
N VAL A 275 7.25 -8.35 -31.50
CA VAL A 275 8.64 -8.43 -31.98
C VAL A 275 8.79 -9.66 -32.87
N THR A 276 9.35 -9.47 -34.06
CA THR A 276 9.68 -10.58 -34.93
C THR A 276 11.06 -11.14 -34.61
N VAL A 277 11.13 -12.43 -34.36
CA VAL A 277 12.38 -13.17 -34.12
C VAL A 277 12.60 -14.20 -35.21
N ARG A 278 13.86 -14.49 -35.56
CA ARG A 278 14.24 -15.50 -36.57
C ARG A 278 15.16 -16.55 -35.92
N PRO A 279 14.60 -17.46 -35.10
CA PRO A 279 15.41 -18.49 -34.48
C PRO A 279 15.82 -19.56 -35.50
N THR A 280 17.07 -19.99 -35.43
CA THR A 280 17.61 -21.10 -36.26
C THR A 280 17.45 -22.46 -35.57
N ALA A 281 17.14 -22.49 -34.30
CA ALA A 281 16.84 -23.69 -33.53
C ALA A 281 15.81 -23.34 -32.42
N SER A 282 15.08 -24.36 -31.96
CA SER A 282 14.15 -24.19 -30.83
C SER A 282 14.87 -23.63 -29.63
N THR A 283 14.39 -22.52 -29.09
CA THR A 283 15.05 -21.81 -28.00
C THR A 283 14.02 -21.14 -27.07
N HIS A 284 14.50 -20.54 -25.99
CA HIS A 284 13.67 -19.84 -25.03
C HIS A 284 13.89 -18.32 -25.09
N TYR A 285 12.79 -17.59 -24.91
CA TYR A 285 12.79 -16.15 -24.82
C TYR A 285 12.17 -15.72 -23.47
N ARG A 286 12.56 -14.56 -23.00
CA ARG A 286 11.93 -13.87 -21.85
C ARG A 286 11.97 -12.37 -22.06
N LEU A 287 11.16 -11.65 -21.30
CA LEU A 287 11.29 -10.20 -21.14
C LEU A 287 11.94 -9.87 -19.81
N THR A 288 12.71 -8.80 -19.82
CA THR A 288 13.26 -8.16 -18.61
C THR A 288 12.92 -6.68 -18.61
N ALA A 289 12.62 -6.12 -17.43
CA ALA A 289 12.43 -4.69 -17.20
C ALA A 289 12.81 -4.36 -15.76
N GLY A 290 13.98 -3.75 -15.55
CA GLY A 290 14.55 -3.57 -14.21
C GLY A 290 14.67 -4.90 -13.46
N PRO A 291 14.10 -5.03 -12.25
CA PRO A 291 14.13 -6.28 -11.50
C PRO A 291 13.13 -7.34 -12.01
N ALA A 292 12.15 -6.95 -12.84
CA ALA A 292 11.10 -7.83 -13.32
C ALA A 292 11.55 -8.70 -14.49
N ARG A 293 11.13 -9.96 -14.47
CA ARG A 293 11.39 -10.95 -15.55
C ARG A 293 10.16 -11.80 -15.77
N THR A 294 9.85 -12.12 -17.03
CA THR A 294 8.84 -13.16 -17.34
C THR A 294 9.43 -14.55 -17.14
N ALA A 295 8.57 -15.54 -17.02
CA ALA A 295 8.98 -16.93 -17.23
C ALA A 295 9.60 -17.11 -18.61
N ALA A 296 10.51 -18.08 -18.73
CA ALA A 296 11.08 -18.48 -19.99
C ALA A 296 10.01 -19.14 -20.88
N THR A 297 9.86 -18.64 -22.10
CA THR A 297 8.86 -19.10 -23.05
C THR A 297 9.55 -19.75 -24.23
N ARG A 298 9.23 -21.02 -24.50
CA ARG A 298 9.84 -21.76 -25.62
C ARG A 298 9.22 -21.31 -26.95
N VAL A 299 10.08 -21.09 -27.97
CA VAL A 299 9.72 -20.92 -29.36
C VAL A 299 10.28 -22.11 -30.12
N GLY A 300 9.40 -22.94 -30.64
CA GLY A 300 9.80 -24.08 -31.48
C GLY A 300 10.19 -23.65 -32.88
N VAL A 301 11.13 -24.35 -33.48
CA VAL A 301 11.48 -24.23 -34.91
C VAL A 301 11.15 -25.56 -35.62
N ALA A 302 10.36 -25.48 -36.69
CA ALA A 302 10.06 -26.61 -37.52
C ALA A 302 11.02 -26.65 -38.76
N PRO A 303 11.44 -27.83 -39.24
CA PRO A 303 12.23 -27.94 -40.42
C PRO A 303 11.43 -27.44 -41.65
N ARG A 304 12.12 -26.90 -42.62
CA ARG A 304 11.56 -26.59 -43.93
C ARG A 304 11.93 -27.75 -44.87
N ILE A 305 10.95 -28.55 -45.23
CA ILE A 305 11.13 -29.64 -46.17
C ILE A 305 10.65 -29.15 -47.54
N THR A 306 11.51 -29.19 -48.53
CA THR A 306 11.15 -28.99 -49.94
C THR A 306 11.18 -30.36 -50.57
N LEU A 307 10.05 -30.83 -51.06
CA LEU A 307 10.01 -32.03 -51.93
C LEU A 307 10.45 -31.58 -53.33
N VAL A 308 11.48 -32.21 -53.83
CA VAL A 308 11.99 -32.04 -55.19
C VAL A 308 11.43 -33.13 -56.07
#